data_26f5ccb9631d3f97f97e806b262e9ad3
#
_entry.id   26f5ccb9631d3f97f97e806b262e9ad3
#
_cell.length_a   1.000
_cell.length_b   1.000
_cell.length_c   1.000
_cell.angle_alpha   90.00
_cell.angle_beta   90.00
_cell.angle_gamma   90.00
#
_symmetry.space_group_name_H-M   'P 1'
#
loop_
_entity.id
_entity.type
_entity.pdbx_description
1 polymer ?
#
loop_
_entity_poly.entity_id
_entity_poly.type
_entity_poly.pdbx_seq_one_letter_code
_entity_poly.pdbx_strand_id
1 'polypeptide(L)'
;AARVDDEALTADLRYVIATAEKIANGRYGIAYAPSLVRGQGYYTGMVFEVTCPQFSGAVAGGGRYDNMVGKFIGQQVPAVGFSIGFERVCGILLEQDYQIPGAKQKLALLYLKDADFAAVLAKADALRAAYDVTVLPQAKKLGKQFGTLEAAGYNAVAFADNDDIKVLGQKAE
;
A
#
# COMPACT_ATOMS: atom_id res chain seq x y z
N ALA A 1 6.84 -37.68 1.47
CA ALA A 1 6.90 -36.81 0.32
C ALA A 1 8.14 -37.18 -0.47
N ALA A 2 8.01 -37.56 -1.76
CA ALA A 2 9.14 -37.83 -2.63
C ALA A 2 9.94 -36.52 -2.78
N ARG A 3 11.20 -36.54 -2.34
CA ARG A 3 12.13 -35.45 -2.68
C ARG A 3 12.45 -35.56 -4.16
N VAL A 4 12.11 -34.55 -4.91
CA VAL A 4 12.61 -34.40 -6.28
C VAL A 4 13.99 -33.76 -6.17
N ASP A 5 15.02 -34.61 -6.01
CA ASP A 5 16.42 -34.19 -5.87
C ASP A 5 17.19 -34.39 -7.20
N ASP A 6 16.50 -34.37 -8.33
CA ASP A 6 17.15 -34.40 -9.63
C ASP A 6 17.87 -33.08 -9.90
N GLU A 7 19.20 -33.09 -9.90
CA GLU A 7 20.03 -31.90 -10.07
C GLU A 7 19.76 -31.21 -11.41
N ALA A 8 19.52 -31.96 -12.48
CA ALA A 8 19.27 -31.40 -13.80
C ALA A 8 17.91 -30.64 -13.84
N LEU A 9 16.87 -31.21 -13.21
CA LEU A 9 15.56 -30.59 -13.14
C LEU A 9 15.48 -29.38 -12.19
N THR A 10 16.38 -29.31 -11.21
CA THR A 10 16.36 -28.27 -10.17
C THR A 10 17.46 -27.22 -10.34
N ALA A 11 18.35 -27.35 -11.32
CA ALA A 11 19.49 -26.44 -11.51
C ALA A 11 19.07 -24.97 -11.63
N ASP A 12 18.12 -24.67 -12.50
CA ASP A 12 17.61 -23.31 -12.70
C ASP A 12 16.95 -22.75 -11.43
N LEU A 13 16.18 -23.59 -10.73
CA LEU A 13 15.53 -23.21 -9.48
C LEU A 13 16.54 -22.90 -8.40
N ARG A 14 17.58 -23.74 -8.24
CA ARG A 14 18.67 -23.51 -7.29
C ARG A 14 19.42 -22.22 -7.58
N TYR A 15 19.68 -21.93 -8.85
CA TYR A 15 20.31 -20.68 -9.28
C TYR A 15 19.47 -19.47 -8.90
N VAL A 16 18.15 -19.50 -9.18
CA VAL A 16 17.22 -18.42 -8.84
C VAL A 16 17.16 -18.20 -7.32
N ILE A 17 17.04 -19.29 -6.54
CA ILE A 17 17.01 -19.21 -5.06
C ILE A 17 18.30 -18.58 -4.55
N ALA A 18 19.46 -19.09 -4.94
CA ALA A 18 20.76 -18.59 -4.47
C ALA A 18 20.98 -17.10 -4.85
N THR A 19 20.51 -16.69 -6.04
CA THR A 19 20.61 -15.29 -6.49
C THR A 19 19.68 -14.40 -5.66
N ALA A 20 18.45 -14.83 -5.46
CA ALA A 20 17.47 -14.08 -4.68
C ALA A 20 17.86 -13.95 -3.20
N GLU A 21 18.45 -14.98 -2.60
CA GLU A 21 19.00 -14.94 -1.22
C GLU A 21 20.12 -13.91 -1.08
N LYS A 22 21.01 -13.82 -2.07
CA LYS A 22 22.05 -12.77 -2.07
C LYS A 22 21.45 -11.36 -2.11
N ILE A 23 20.41 -11.15 -2.94
CA ILE A 23 19.71 -9.88 -3.04
C ILE A 23 18.90 -9.59 -1.78
N ALA A 24 18.33 -10.62 -1.16
CA ALA A 24 17.57 -10.50 0.08
C ALA A 24 18.40 -9.89 1.23
N ASN A 25 19.69 -10.22 1.28
CA ASN A 25 20.59 -9.74 2.32
C ASN A 25 20.00 -9.87 3.74
N GLY A 26 19.40 -11.03 4.04
CA GLY A 26 18.78 -11.34 5.32
C GLY A 26 17.40 -10.69 5.57
N ARG A 27 16.85 -9.91 4.64
CA ARG A 27 15.53 -9.25 4.82
C ARG A 27 14.36 -10.22 4.72
N TYR A 28 14.53 -11.33 4.01
CA TYR A 28 13.54 -12.40 3.87
C TYR A 28 14.24 -13.72 3.58
N GLY A 29 13.60 -14.83 3.94
CA GLY A 29 14.06 -16.18 3.62
C GLY A 29 13.40 -16.73 2.37
N ILE A 30 14.08 -17.66 1.69
CA ILE A 30 13.53 -18.38 0.54
C ILE A 30 13.62 -19.86 0.82
N ALA A 31 12.53 -20.57 0.61
CA ALA A 31 12.47 -22.02 0.81
C ALA A 31 12.01 -22.73 -0.46
N TYR A 32 12.65 -23.85 -0.76
CA TYR A 32 12.16 -24.76 -1.79
C TYR A 32 10.94 -25.52 -1.27
N ALA A 33 9.82 -25.42 -1.96
CA ALA A 33 8.55 -26.06 -1.60
C ALA A 33 8.04 -26.92 -2.77
N PRO A 34 8.45 -28.19 -2.89
CA PRO A 34 8.07 -29.06 -4.02
C PRO A 34 6.57 -29.38 -4.07
N SER A 35 5.84 -29.13 -2.98
CA SER A 35 4.39 -29.29 -2.92
C SER A 35 3.61 -28.03 -3.28
N LEU A 36 4.30 -26.94 -3.63
CA LEU A 36 3.62 -25.69 -4.01
C LEU A 36 2.91 -25.87 -5.35
N VAL A 37 1.61 -25.68 -5.33
CA VAL A 37 0.73 -25.72 -6.52
C VAL A 37 -0.06 -24.42 -6.59
N ARG A 38 -0.10 -23.83 -7.77
CA ARG A 38 -0.94 -22.68 -8.08
C ARG A 38 -2.14 -23.11 -8.91
N GLY A 39 -3.32 -22.58 -8.59
CA GLY A 39 -4.57 -22.96 -9.26
C GLY A 39 -4.70 -22.53 -10.72
N GLN A 40 -3.74 -21.80 -11.27
CA GLN A 40 -3.75 -21.31 -12.65
C GLN A 40 -2.97 -22.25 -13.57
N GLY A 41 -3.63 -22.84 -14.56
CA GLY A 41 -3.04 -23.84 -15.48
C GLY A 41 -2.14 -23.28 -16.58
N TYR A 42 -1.79 -22.01 -16.56
CA TYR A 42 -0.97 -21.38 -17.61
C TYR A 42 0.54 -21.35 -17.29
N TYR A 43 0.96 -21.74 -16.10
CA TYR A 43 2.38 -21.75 -15.74
C TYR A 43 3.14 -22.84 -16.51
N THR A 44 4.33 -22.48 -16.98
CA THR A 44 5.21 -23.33 -17.78
C THR A 44 6.54 -23.65 -17.08
N GLY A 45 6.75 -23.12 -15.87
CA GLY A 45 8.00 -23.29 -15.12
C GLY A 45 7.80 -23.03 -13.64
N MET A 46 8.80 -22.42 -13.01
CA MET A 46 8.78 -22.11 -11.58
C MET A 46 7.55 -21.31 -11.19
N VAL A 47 6.97 -21.66 -10.05
CA VAL A 47 5.95 -20.87 -9.36
C VAL A 47 6.46 -20.49 -7.98
N PHE A 48 5.94 -19.40 -7.43
CA PHE A 48 6.31 -18.95 -6.08
C PHE A 48 5.12 -18.33 -5.35
N GLU A 49 5.22 -18.36 -4.05
CA GLU A 49 4.34 -17.64 -3.13
C GLU A 49 5.16 -16.83 -2.14
N VAL A 50 4.59 -15.72 -1.71
CA VAL A 50 5.12 -14.90 -0.62
C VAL A 50 4.20 -15.04 0.57
N THR A 51 4.75 -15.47 1.69
CA THR A 51 4.05 -15.59 2.96
C THR A 51 4.56 -14.54 3.95
N CYS A 52 3.74 -14.19 4.91
CA CYS A 52 4.04 -13.22 5.94
C CYS A 52 3.57 -13.79 7.29
N PRO A 53 4.35 -13.67 8.37
CA PRO A 53 3.96 -14.22 9.69
C PRO A 53 2.63 -13.68 10.22
N GLN A 54 2.24 -12.46 9.78
CA GLN A 54 1.03 -11.77 10.19
C GLN A 54 -0.24 -12.25 9.48
N PHE A 55 -0.12 -13.13 8.48
CA PHE A 55 -1.27 -13.58 7.70
C PHE A 55 -1.18 -15.09 7.40
N SER A 56 -2.26 -15.83 7.69
CA SER A 56 -2.35 -17.26 7.41
C SER A 56 -2.61 -17.52 5.93
N GLY A 57 -1.57 -17.46 5.10
CA GLY A 57 -1.67 -17.71 3.67
C GLY A 57 -0.71 -16.85 2.85
N ALA A 58 -0.81 -16.96 1.54
CA ALA A 58 0.03 -16.16 0.66
C ALA A 58 -0.48 -14.71 0.55
N VAL A 59 0.42 -13.74 0.66
CA VAL A 59 0.14 -12.32 0.43
C VAL A 59 0.47 -11.89 -1.00
N ALA A 60 1.31 -12.67 -1.70
CA ALA A 60 1.60 -12.49 -3.12
C ALA A 60 1.98 -13.83 -3.74
N GLY A 61 2.04 -13.88 -5.05
CA GLY A 61 2.57 -15.04 -5.74
C GLY A 61 2.49 -14.93 -7.24
N GLY A 62 3.23 -15.78 -7.92
CA GLY A 62 3.36 -15.77 -9.35
C GLY A 62 4.12 -16.96 -9.91
N GLY A 63 4.64 -16.80 -11.12
CA GLY A 63 5.44 -17.81 -11.78
C GLY A 63 5.72 -17.49 -13.24
N ARG A 64 6.42 -18.40 -13.89
CA ARG A 64 6.79 -18.33 -15.30
C ARG A 64 5.67 -18.87 -16.19
N TYR A 65 5.34 -18.17 -17.29
CA TYR A 65 4.24 -18.52 -18.20
C TYR A 65 4.56 -18.18 -19.66
N ASP A 66 5.54 -18.82 -20.25
CA ASP A 66 6.10 -18.51 -21.57
C ASP A 66 5.09 -18.58 -22.72
N ASN A 67 4.02 -19.35 -22.57
CA ASN A 67 3.06 -19.57 -23.66
C ASN A 67 1.89 -18.58 -23.67
N MET A 68 1.71 -17.78 -22.61
CA MET A 68 0.52 -16.92 -22.50
C MET A 68 0.61 -15.73 -23.46
N VAL A 69 1.72 -15.01 -23.43
CA VAL A 69 1.95 -13.84 -24.30
C VAL A 69 1.96 -14.25 -25.77
N GLY A 70 2.58 -15.38 -26.09
CA GLY A 70 2.67 -15.89 -27.44
C GLY A 70 1.33 -16.16 -28.12
N LYS A 71 0.29 -16.52 -27.35
CA LYS A 71 -1.07 -16.72 -27.90
C LYS A 71 -1.68 -15.45 -28.49
N PHE A 72 -1.27 -14.30 -28.01
CA PHE A 72 -1.78 -13.00 -28.49
C PHE A 72 -0.98 -12.42 -29.66
N ILE A 73 0.31 -12.70 -29.71
CA ILE A 73 1.20 -12.07 -30.69
C ILE A 73 1.75 -13.03 -31.73
N GLY A 74 1.39 -14.33 -31.66
CA GLY A 74 1.78 -15.35 -32.66
C GLY A 74 3.24 -15.79 -32.61
N GLN A 75 3.98 -15.46 -31.52
CA GLN A 75 5.38 -15.87 -31.32
C GLN A 75 5.65 -16.24 -29.88
N GLN A 76 6.56 -17.15 -29.61
CA GLN A 76 6.90 -17.55 -28.24
C GLN A 76 7.66 -16.42 -27.53
N VAL A 77 7.17 -16.02 -26.37
CA VAL A 77 7.77 -14.97 -25.53
C VAL A 77 7.88 -15.47 -24.10
N PRO A 78 9.10 -15.67 -23.59
CA PRO A 78 9.28 -15.97 -22.16
C PRO A 78 8.72 -14.85 -21.29
N ALA A 79 7.92 -15.24 -20.31
CA ALA A 79 7.30 -14.28 -19.41
C ALA A 79 7.24 -14.82 -17.97
N VAL A 80 7.40 -13.91 -17.02
CA VAL A 80 7.20 -14.13 -15.59
C VAL A 80 6.35 -12.99 -15.04
N GLY A 81 5.47 -13.30 -14.12
CA GLY A 81 4.67 -12.27 -13.47
C GLY A 81 4.19 -12.70 -12.10
N PHE A 82 3.64 -11.75 -11.38
CA PHE A 82 3.11 -11.97 -10.04
C PHE A 82 1.93 -11.05 -9.76
N SER A 83 1.18 -11.39 -8.75
CA SER A 83 0.13 -10.56 -8.18
C SER A 83 0.34 -10.38 -6.67
N ILE A 84 -0.06 -9.23 -6.17
CA ILE A 84 -0.06 -8.92 -4.74
C ILE A 84 -1.51 -8.88 -4.27
N GLY A 85 -1.81 -9.54 -3.16
CA GLY A 85 -3.11 -9.48 -2.50
C GLY A 85 -3.27 -8.12 -1.80
N PHE A 86 -3.79 -7.13 -2.52
CA PHE A 86 -3.91 -5.75 -2.05
C PHE A 86 -4.59 -5.66 -0.68
N GLU A 87 -5.79 -6.25 -0.54
CA GLU A 87 -6.54 -6.22 0.71
C GLU A 87 -5.79 -6.89 1.86
N ARG A 88 -5.05 -7.97 1.57
CA ARG A 88 -4.25 -8.69 2.59
C ARG A 88 -3.11 -7.83 3.12
N VAL A 89 -2.36 -7.21 2.20
CA VAL A 89 -1.24 -6.33 2.57
C VAL A 89 -1.76 -5.08 3.29
N CYS A 90 -2.82 -4.46 2.79
CA CYS A 90 -3.44 -3.32 3.46
C CYS A 90 -3.97 -3.68 4.85
N GLY A 91 -4.60 -4.85 5.01
CA GLY A 91 -5.06 -5.33 6.31
C GLY A 91 -3.92 -5.46 7.32
N ILE A 92 -2.81 -6.09 6.92
CA ILE A 92 -1.61 -6.23 7.75
C ILE A 92 -1.05 -4.85 8.17
N LEU A 93 -0.96 -3.91 7.23
CA LEU A 93 -0.44 -2.56 7.50
C LEU A 93 -1.34 -1.78 8.46
N LEU A 94 -2.66 -1.91 8.31
CA LEU A 94 -3.65 -1.28 9.22
C LEU A 94 -3.57 -1.87 10.62
N GLU A 95 -3.45 -3.20 10.76
CA GLU A 95 -3.28 -3.86 12.07
C GLU A 95 -1.99 -3.45 12.78
N GLN A 96 -0.96 -3.08 12.03
CA GLN A 96 0.31 -2.60 12.56
C GLN A 96 0.36 -1.08 12.78
N ASP A 97 -0.74 -0.37 12.55
CA ASP A 97 -0.78 1.11 12.57
C ASP A 97 0.36 1.74 11.75
N TYR A 98 0.63 1.13 10.58
CA TYR A 98 1.73 1.55 9.72
C TYR A 98 1.52 2.97 9.20
N GLN A 99 2.47 3.85 9.53
CA GLN A 99 2.45 5.23 9.05
C GLN A 99 3.15 5.33 7.70
N ILE A 100 2.44 5.84 6.70
CA ILE A 100 3.00 6.02 5.35
C ILE A 100 4.08 7.11 5.41
N PRO A 101 5.35 6.81 5.08
CA PRO A 101 6.41 7.81 5.09
C PRO A 101 6.07 8.98 4.17
N GLY A 102 6.19 10.20 4.68
CA GLY A 102 5.88 11.42 3.93
C GLY A 102 4.39 11.72 3.77
N ALA A 103 3.50 10.95 4.41
CA ALA A 103 2.08 11.32 4.46
C ALA A 103 1.92 12.64 5.22
N LYS A 104 1.26 13.60 4.59
CA LYS A 104 0.95 14.87 5.22
C LYS A 104 -0.19 14.71 6.22
N GLN A 105 -0.13 15.47 7.30
CA GLN A 105 -1.25 15.55 8.24
C GLN A 105 -2.50 16.14 7.57
N LYS A 106 -3.67 15.57 7.86
CA LYS A 106 -4.94 16.07 7.32
C LYS A 106 -5.37 17.33 8.06
N LEU A 107 -5.63 18.40 7.31
CA LEU A 107 -6.07 19.69 7.82
C LEU A 107 -7.42 20.07 7.17
N ALA A 108 -8.39 20.44 7.98
CA ALA A 108 -9.63 21.02 7.51
C ALA A 108 -9.51 22.56 7.53
N LEU A 109 -9.57 23.20 6.35
CA LEU A 109 -9.66 24.66 6.24
C LEU A 109 -11.14 25.05 6.27
N LEU A 110 -11.57 25.70 7.35
CA LEU A 110 -12.96 26.12 7.55
C LEU A 110 -13.17 27.55 7.03
N TYR A 111 -14.23 27.78 6.28
CA TYR A 111 -14.59 29.07 5.76
C TYR A 111 -16.02 29.48 6.12
N LEU A 112 -16.26 30.76 6.31
CA LEU A 112 -17.59 31.35 6.54
C LEU A 112 -18.36 31.41 5.22
N LYS A 113 -19.70 31.34 5.28
CA LYS A 113 -20.57 31.28 4.09
C LYS A 113 -20.42 32.48 3.14
N ASP A 114 -20.05 33.63 3.67
CA ASP A 114 -19.85 34.92 2.99
C ASP A 114 -18.38 35.22 2.68
N ALA A 115 -17.48 34.26 2.89
CA ALA A 115 -16.05 34.43 2.62
C ALA A 115 -15.78 34.59 1.12
N ASP A 116 -14.77 35.39 0.77
CA ASP A 116 -14.19 35.39 -0.57
C ASP A 116 -13.55 34.04 -0.90
N PHE A 117 -14.23 33.25 -1.74
CA PHE A 117 -13.82 31.89 -2.02
C PHE A 117 -12.51 31.83 -2.78
N ALA A 118 -12.13 32.85 -3.54
CA ALA A 118 -10.82 32.94 -4.19
C ALA A 118 -9.70 33.05 -3.16
N ALA A 119 -9.89 33.88 -2.13
CA ALA A 119 -8.95 33.98 -1.02
C ALA A 119 -8.87 32.68 -0.20
N VAL A 120 -10.00 31.99 0.01
CA VAL A 120 -10.03 30.67 0.67
C VAL A 120 -9.21 29.65 -0.10
N LEU A 121 -9.34 29.58 -1.43
CA LEU A 121 -8.57 28.65 -2.26
C LEU A 121 -7.09 28.99 -2.29
N ALA A 122 -6.72 30.26 -2.37
CA ALA A 122 -5.33 30.71 -2.30
C ALA A 122 -4.67 30.28 -0.98
N LYS A 123 -5.38 30.43 0.12
CA LYS A 123 -4.91 29.97 1.44
C LYS A 123 -4.79 28.45 1.50
N ALA A 124 -5.75 27.71 0.93
CA ALA A 124 -5.67 26.25 0.85
C ALA A 124 -4.43 25.80 0.08
N ASP A 125 -4.11 26.46 -1.05
CA ASP A 125 -2.92 26.13 -1.85
C ASP A 125 -1.62 26.38 -1.08
N ALA A 126 -1.52 27.46 -0.34
CA ALA A 126 -0.38 27.73 0.52
C ALA A 126 -0.20 26.63 1.61
N LEU A 127 -1.31 26.22 2.24
CA LEU A 127 -1.29 25.18 3.28
C LEU A 127 -0.97 23.78 2.72
N ARG A 128 -1.27 23.49 1.47
CA ARG A 128 -0.96 22.21 0.80
C ARG A 128 0.54 21.93 0.70
N ALA A 129 1.39 22.91 0.87
CA ALA A 129 2.83 22.68 0.99
C ALA A 129 3.16 21.75 2.18
N ALA A 130 2.46 21.92 3.32
CA ALA A 130 2.70 21.19 4.57
C ALA A 130 1.63 20.15 4.93
N TYR A 131 0.39 20.33 4.46
CA TYR A 131 -0.78 19.55 4.88
C TYR A 131 -1.52 18.92 3.69
N ASP A 132 -2.29 17.87 3.97
CA ASP A 132 -3.38 17.39 3.11
C ASP A 132 -4.65 18.20 3.45
N VAL A 133 -4.98 19.18 2.62
CA VAL A 133 -5.97 20.20 2.93
C VAL A 133 -7.32 19.92 2.29
N THR A 134 -8.36 19.80 3.12
CA THR A 134 -9.76 19.79 2.71
C THR A 134 -10.42 21.11 3.10
N VAL A 135 -11.07 21.76 2.12
CA VAL A 135 -11.82 23.01 2.35
C VAL A 135 -13.27 22.69 2.69
N LEU A 136 -13.75 23.17 3.83
CA LEU A 136 -15.08 22.85 4.36
C LEU A 136 -15.80 24.12 4.86
N PRO A 137 -17.13 24.22 4.74
CA PRO A 137 -17.88 25.29 5.36
C PRO A 137 -17.84 25.16 6.88
N GLN A 138 -17.72 26.30 7.56
CA GLN A 138 -17.77 26.37 9.00
C GLN A 138 -19.20 26.12 9.51
N ALA A 139 -19.36 25.18 10.44
CA ALA A 139 -20.64 24.90 11.07
C ALA A 139 -20.95 25.89 12.20
N LYS A 140 -22.24 26.12 12.46
CA LYS A 140 -22.69 26.96 13.61
C LYS A 140 -22.20 26.44 14.98
N LYS A 141 -22.01 25.11 15.11
CA LYS A 141 -21.53 24.46 16.34
C LYS A 141 -20.14 23.88 16.10
N LEU A 142 -19.09 24.69 16.24
CA LEU A 142 -17.70 24.30 16.01
C LEU A 142 -17.26 23.09 16.83
N GLY A 143 -17.62 23.01 18.11
CA GLY A 143 -17.23 21.87 18.93
C GLY A 143 -17.72 20.51 18.39
N LYS A 144 -18.97 20.47 17.84
CA LYS A 144 -19.48 19.26 17.18
C LYS A 144 -18.72 18.97 15.88
N GLN A 145 -18.41 20.03 15.11
CA GLN A 145 -17.65 19.88 13.86
C GLN A 145 -16.24 19.36 14.12
N PHE A 146 -15.56 19.87 15.15
CA PHE A 146 -14.22 19.38 15.53
C PHE A 146 -14.24 17.90 15.92
N GLY A 147 -15.19 17.46 16.75
CA GLY A 147 -15.32 16.05 17.09
C GLY A 147 -15.60 15.16 15.88
N THR A 148 -16.37 15.65 14.90
CA THR A 148 -16.62 14.91 13.64
C THR A 148 -15.36 14.83 12.78
N LEU A 149 -14.59 15.91 12.70
CA LEU A 149 -13.33 15.95 11.94
C LEU A 149 -12.27 15.06 12.58
N GLU A 150 -12.16 15.09 13.89
CA GLU A 150 -11.26 14.21 14.66
C GLU A 150 -11.59 12.72 14.40
N ALA A 151 -12.87 12.36 14.51
CA ALA A 151 -13.34 11.01 14.18
C ALA A 151 -13.11 10.60 12.71
N ALA A 152 -13.05 11.57 11.79
CA ALA A 152 -12.71 11.36 10.39
C ALA A 152 -11.19 11.37 10.10
N GLY A 153 -10.35 11.45 11.15
CA GLY A 153 -8.90 11.36 11.05
C GLY A 153 -8.21 12.67 10.65
N TYR A 154 -8.86 13.84 10.85
CA TYR A 154 -8.17 15.11 10.70
C TYR A 154 -7.32 15.42 11.93
N ASN A 155 -6.11 15.89 11.68
CA ASN A 155 -5.13 16.22 12.72
C ASN A 155 -5.21 17.70 13.15
N ALA A 156 -5.67 18.57 12.24
CA ALA A 156 -5.72 20.01 12.50
C ALA A 156 -6.90 20.68 11.78
N VAL A 157 -7.25 21.85 12.29
CA VAL A 157 -8.23 22.77 11.70
C VAL A 157 -7.59 24.15 11.55
N ALA A 158 -7.75 24.76 10.41
CA ALA A 158 -7.44 26.16 10.14
C ALA A 158 -8.71 26.92 9.77
N PHE A 159 -8.68 28.24 9.89
CA PHE A 159 -9.78 29.11 9.51
C PHE A 159 -9.35 30.01 8.34
N ALA A 160 -10.28 30.27 7.42
CA ALA A 160 -9.96 31.06 6.24
C ALA A 160 -9.78 32.57 6.58
N ASP A 161 -10.38 33.04 7.66
CA ASP A 161 -10.42 34.44 8.09
C ASP A 161 -9.26 34.83 9.05
N ASN A 162 -8.45 33.87 9.51
CA ASN A 162 -7.31 34.13 10.39
C ASN A 162 -6.21 33.09 10.14
N ASP A 163 -5.03 33.26 10.76
CA ASP A 163 -3.87 32.39 10.57
C ASP A 163 -3.74 31.31 11.65
N ASP A 164 -4.73 31.12 12.48
CA ASP A 164 -4.69 30.15 13.56
C ASP A 164 -4.85 28.73 13.01
N ILE A 165 -3.97 27.83 13.44
CA ILE A 165 -4.07 26.38 13.19
C ILE A 165 -4.25 25.70 14.54
N LYS A 166 -5.39 25.05 14.71
CA LYS A 166 -5.72 24.30 15.90
C LYS A 166 -5.48 22.81 15.69
N VAL A 167 -4.61 22.21 16.51
CA VAL A 167 -4.41 20.75 16.52
C VAL A 167 -5.61 20.09 17.21
N LEU A 168 -6.14 19.02 16.58
CA LEU A 168 -7.21 18.19 17.12
C LEU A 168 -6.61 17.03 17.92
N GLY A 169 -7.37 16.48 18.88
CA GLY A 169 -6.95 15.32 19.67
C GLY A 169 -6.02 15.61 20.84
N GLN A 170 -5.49 16.82 21.00
CA GLN A 170 -4.81 17.21 22.22
C GLN A 170 -5.87 17.61 23.27
N LYS A 171 -6.06 16.77 24.30
CA LYS A 171 -6.74 17.23 25.52
C LYS A 171 -5.89 18.38 26.06
N ALA A 172 -6.52 19.56 26.19
CA ALA A 172 -5.92 20.63 26.97
C ALA A 172 -5.61 20.09 28.39
N GLU A 173 -4.36 20.12 28.79
CA GLU A 173 -3.95 19.86 30.16
C GLU A 173 -4.53 20.92 31.09
#